data_71d07629427f0a3eba5555c848648890
#
_entry.id   71d07629427f0a3eba5555c848648890
#
_cell.length_a   1.000
_cell.length_b   1.000
_cell.length_c   1.000
_cell.angle_alpha   90.00
_cell.angle_beta   90.00
_cell.angle_gamma   90.00
#
_symmetry.space_group_name_H-M   'P 1'
#
loop_
_entity.id
_entity.type
_entity.pdbx_description
1 polymer ?
#
loop_
_entity_poly.entity_id
_entity_poly.type
_entity_poly.pdbx_seq_one_letter_code
_entity_poly.pdbx_strand_id
1 'polypeptide(L)'
;MASTKAFQKRSLTILLIGALTMHGTPHSALSFDWVPTDEEIKKYRQSWNPFSEGPLLIQSVDIHPQGQLSVRPFLFSSISEKSYGNTLSLPNKAKDGPTHTYAVSPLMTVTYGLTNHVELGVATSLNSFWSKDTASANAGKGGPWTTNTGMGDFSLVMKYRPVVQDPDSARPSFTLYQQIVLPTSRWTGTERPPGGFAPLGRLPATRFGELGFTEGLTFRKNLNPFRFSGGLYYTYSAPGSDAGLSTYVGDTINTRLTFEHFLDDNKGLAYNLELVTVSTATWRADGHAINRGAINGSTVIGIEPAIQFRFTESLVGAVGVLFTVAGQNAADAIYPNFAIQWYWSKTGKVIMR
;
A
#
# COMPACT_ATOMS: atom_id res chain seq x y z
N MET A 1 -36.40 4.59 0.61
CA MET A 1 -36.00 4.52 -0.81
C MET A 1 -35.61 5.87 -1.44
N ALA A 2 -35.32 6.92 -0.68
CA ALA A 2 -35.03 8.27 -1.24
C ALA A 2 -33.59 8.77 -1.00
N SER A 3 -32.70 7.98 -0.37
CA SER A 3 -31.36 8.43 0.04
C SER A 3 -30.22 8.05 -0.92
N THR A 4 -30.43 7.16 -1.87
CA THR A 4 -29.37 6.59 -2.73
C THR A 4 -28.99 7.50 -3.92
N LYS A 5 -29.88 8.39 -4.34
CA LYS A 5 -29.62 9.25 -5.53
C LYS A 5 -28.74 10.47 -5.28
N ALA A 6 -28.62 10.92 -4.02
CA ALA A 6 -27.81 12.11 -3.69
C ALA A 6 -26.31 11.80 -3.56
N PHE A 7 -25.96 10.56 -3.26
CA PHE A 7 -24.55 10.15 -3.06
C PHE A 7 -23.82 9.91 -4.39
N GLN A 8 -24.52 9.41 -5.41
CA GLN A 8 -23.94 9.15 -6.74
C GLN A 8 -23.50 10.42 -7.49
N LYS A 9 -24.15 11.58 -7.23
CA LYS A 9 -23.80 12.83 -7.92
C LYS A 9 -22.51 13.49 -7.41
N ARG A 10 -22.13 13.28 -6.16
CA ARG A 10 -20.93 13.91 -5.58
C ARG A 10 -19.62 13.22 -5.94
N SER A 11 -19.61 11.90 -6.12
CA SER A 11 -18.41 11.14 -6.45
C SER A 11 -17.96 11.32 -7.90
N LEU A 12 -18.90 11.54 -8.84
CA LEU A 12 -18.57 11.77 -10.24
C LEU A 12 -17.98 13.17 -10.48
N THR A 13 -18.32 14.14 -9.63
CA THR A 13 -17.86 15.54 -9.76
C THR A 13 -16.38 15.68 -9.37
N ILE A 14 -15.88 14.88 -8.44
CA ILE A 14 -14.46 14.94 -8.00
C ILE A 14 -13.54 14.36 -9.07
N LEU A 15 -13.95 13.28 -9.75
CA LEU A 15 -13.17 12.68 -10.85
C LEU A 15 -13.12 13.57 -12.10
N LEU A 16 -14.16 14.37 -12.37
CA LEU A 16 -14.20 15.30 -13.50
C LEU A 16 -13.42 16.58 -13.25
N ILE A 17 -13.27 17.04 -12.00
CA ILE A 17 -12.52 18.25 -11.67
C ILE A 17 -11.02 18.06 -11.92
N GLY A 18 -10.47 16.87 -11.68
CA GLY A 18 -9.07 16.56 -11.99
C GLY A 18 -8.73 16.54 -13.48
N ALA A 19 -9.70 16.26 -14.34
CA ALA A 19 -9.52 16.18 -15.80
C ALA A 19 -9.87 17.47 -16.55
N LEU A 20 -10.68 18.35 -15.97
CA LEU A 20 -11.20 19.54 -16.63
C LEU A 20 -10.44 20.83 -16.33
N THR A 21 -9.51 20.83 -15.38
CA THR A 21 -8.69 22.02 -15.05
C THR A 21 -7.47 22.20 -15.96
N MET A 22 -7.25 21.32 -16.93
CA MET A 22 -6.14 21.47 -17.88
C MET A 22 -6.44 22.37 -19.10
N HIS A 23 -7.62 22.94 -19.23
CA HIS A 23 -8.00 23.81 -20.34
C HIS A 23 -8.55 25.16 -19.85
N GLY A 24 -7.76 25.91 -19.12
CA GLY A 24 -8.13 27.24 -18.65
C GLY A 24 -7.09 28.27 -19.08
N THR A 25 -7.54 29.28 -19.81
CA THR A 25 -6.90 30.50 -20.31
C THR A 25 -5.76 31.08 -19.45
N PRO A 26 -4.77 31.75 -20.06
CA PRO A 26 -3.57 32.23 -19.39
C PRO A 26 -3.87 33.48 -18.55
N HIS A 27 -3.94 33.33 -17.24
CA HIS A 27 -3.73 34.45 -16.33
C HIS A 27 -2.33 34.35 -15.71
N SER A 28 -1.52 35.31 -16.08
CA SER A 28 -0.19 35.59 -15.54
C SER A 28 -0.27 35.80 -14.02
N ALA A 29 0.17 34.83 -13.25
CA ALA A 29 0.83 34.90 -11.95
C ALA A 29 0.87 33.49 -11.36
N LEU A 30 2.05 32.92 -11.27
CA LEU A 30 2.38 31.56 -10.84
C LEU A 30 2.17 30.52 -11.98
N SER A 31 2.92 30.64 -13.04
CA SER A 31 3.18 29.47 -13.90
C SER A 31 4.08 28.50 -13.11
N PHE A 32 3.44 27.70 -12.28
CA PHE A 32 4.09 26.52 -11.72
C PHE A 32 4.19 25.54 -12.87
N ASP A 33 5.38 25.44 -13.46
CA ASP A 33 5.62 24.48 -14.52
C ASP A 33 5.62 23.08 -13.86
N TRP A 34 4.47 22.39 -13.96
CA TRP A 34 4.23 21.08 -13.36
C TRP A 34 5.04 19.96 -14.01
N VAL A 35 5.85 20.30 -15.01
CA VAL A 35 6.72 19.35 -15.70
C VAL A 35 8.16 19.76 -15.44
N PRO A 36 8.93 18.97 -14.66
CA PRO A 36 10.35 19.24 -14.46
C PRO A 36 11.10 19.27 -15.80
N THR A 37 12.01 20.21 -15.94
CA THR A 37 12.88 20.29 -17.11
C THR A 37 13.87 19.12 -17.15
N ASP A 38 14.38 18.79 -18.34
CA ASP A 38 15.42 17.77 -18.49
C ASP A 38 16.68 18.11 -17.68
N GLU A 39 16.98 19.40 -17.51
CA GLU A 39 18.11 19.88 -16.69
C GLU A 39 17.89 19.59 -15.20
N GLU A 40 16.70 19.84 -14.66
CA GLU A 40 16.35 19.50 -13.28
C GLU A 40 16.45 18.00 -13.02
N ILE A 41 15.97 17.18 -13.97
CA ILE A 41 16.07 15.72 -13.88
C ILE A 41 17.53 15.30 -13.92
N LYS A 42 18.33 15.86 -14.81
CA LYS A 42 19.76 15.55 -14.93
C LYS A 42 20.50 15.94 -13.64
N LYS A 43 20.25 17.13 -13.11
CA LYS A 43 20.83 17.61 -11.85
C LYS A 43 20.47 16.68 -10.68
N TYR A 44 19.21 16.29 -10.58
CA TYR A 44 18.73 15.33 -9.56
C TYR A 44 19.43 13.97 -9.67
N ARG A 45 19.55 13.42 -10.88
CA ARG A 45 20.22 12.12 -11.11
C ARG A 45 21.72 12.15 -10.83
N GLN A 46 22.35 13.31 -10.97
CA GLN A 46 23.77 13.51 -10.64
C GLN A 46 23.99 13.79 -9.15
N SER A 47 22.94 14.11 -8.39
CA SER A 47 23.02 14.31 -6.96
C SER A 47 23.14 12.99 -6.20
N TRP A 48 23.46 13.08 -4.92
CA TRP A 48 23.50 11.91 -4.04
C TRP A 48 22.12 11.24 -3.99
N ASN A 49 22.04 10.05 -4.54
CA ASN A 49 20.84 9.21 -4.58
C ASN A 49 21.25 7.74 -4.72
N PRO A 50 21.66 7.08 -3.62
CA PRO A 50 22.16 5.72 -3.65
C PRO A 50 21.09 4.76 -4.18
N PHE A 51 21.55 3.85 -5.06
CA PHE A 51 20.70 2.83 -5.65
C PHE A 51 20.41 1.72 -4.64
N SER A 52 19.17 1.60 -4.24
CA SER A 52 18.70 0.69 -3.20
C SER A 52 17.26 0.26 -3.46
N GLU A 53 16.76 -0.70 -2.69
CA GLU A 53 15.35 -1.11 -2.73
C GLU A 53 14.43 0.06 -2.36
N GLY A 54 14.85 0.88 -1.40
CA GLY A 54 14.02 1.89 -0.79
C GLY A 54 13.11 1.30 0.30
N PRO A 55 12.09 2.05 0.70
CA PRO A 55 11.12 1.59 1.68
C PRO A 55 10.42 0.31 1.22
N LEU A 56 10.17 -0.62 2.15
CA LEU A 56 9.46 -1.85 1.85
C LEU A 56 7.96 -1.62 1.63
N LEU A 57 7.36 -0.79 2.45
CA LEU A 57 5.91 -0.60 2.50
C LEU A 57 5.43 0.61 1.71
N ILE A 58 6.27 1.63 1.49
CA ILE A 58 5.93 2.80 0.67
C ILE A 58 6.18 2.47 -0.79
N GLN A 59 5.23 2.80 -1.65
CA GLN A 59 5.50 2.82 -3.09
C GLN A 59 6.59 3.84 -3.38
N SER A 60 7.62 3.42 -4.11
CA SER A 60 8.76 4.29 -4.42
C SER A 60 8.29 5.64 -4.96
N VAL A 61 8.80 6.72 -4.36
CA VAL A 61 8.53 8.10 -4.80
C VAL A 61 9.19 8.37 -6.15
N ASP A 62 10.35 7.77 -6.39
CA ASP A 62 11.00 7.87 -7.69
C ASP A 62 10.28 7.03 -8.74
N ILE A 63 10.33 7.51 -9.96
CA ILE A 63 9.87 6.79 -11.14
C ILE A 63 11.05 6.27 -11.94
N HIS A 64 10.85 5.15 -12.60
CA HIS A 64 11.89 4.59 -13.47
C HIS A 64 12.19 5.53 -14.64
N PRO A 65 13.47 5.66 -15.02
CA PRO A 65 13.85 6.32 -16.26
C PRO A 65 13.11 5.72 -17.45
N GLN A 66 12.92 6.52 -18.49
CA GLN A 66 12.29 6.07 -19.72
C GLN A 66 12.95 4.80 -20.29
N GLY A 67 12.14 3.79 -20.57
CA GLY A 67 12.59 2.51 -21.12
C GLY A 67 13.16 1.52 -20.12
N GLN A 68 13.14 1.85 -18.80
CA GLN A 68 13.55 0.92 -17.76
C GLN A 68 12.35 0.13 -17.25
N LEU A 69 12.51 -1.18 -17.19
CA LEU A 69 11.55 -2.13 -16.59
C LEU A 69 12.05 -2.56 -15.24
N SER A 70 11.16 -2.76 -14.29
CA SER A 70 11.48 -3.50 -13.07
C SER A 70 10.44 -4.56 -12.74
N VAL A 71 10.88 -5.62 -12.08
CA VAL A 71 10.04 -6.67 -11.51
C VAL A 71 10.38 -6.79 -10.04
N ARG A 72 9.35 -6.70 -9.18
CA ARG A 72 9.49 -6.72 -7.73
C ARG A 72 8.60 -7.81 -7.13
N PRO A 73 9.11 -9.02 -6.89
CA PRO A 73 8.49 -9.94 -5.95
C PRO A 73 8.63 -9.38 -4.53
N PHE A 74 7.52 -9.35 -3.82
CA PHE A 74 7.42 -8.92 -2.44
C PHE A 74 6.66 -9.96 -1.65
N LEU A 75 7.23 -10.47 -0.59
CA LEU A 75 6.59 -11.39 0.33
C LEU A 75 6.11 -10.62 1.54
N PHE A 76 4.79 -10.62 1.73
CA PHE A 76 4.15 -10.08 2.92
C PHE A 76 3.54 -11.23 3.70
N SER A 77 3.88 -11.36 4.97
CA SER A 77 3.29 -12.36 5.84
C SER A 77 2.75 -11.73 7.11
N SER A 78 1.81 -12.37 7.77
CA SER A 78 1.28 -11.90 9.06
C SER A 78 1.05 -13.04 10.04
N ILE A 79 1.31 -12.76 11.30
CA ILE A 79 1.07 -13.63 12.44
C ILE A 79 0.27 -12.82 13.47
N SER A 80 -0.95 -13.27 13.78
CA SER A 80 -1.83 -12.60 14.74
C SER A 80 -2.56 -13.60 15.62
N GLU A 81 -2.47 -13.38 16.91
CA GLU A 81 -3.17 -14.17 17.96
C GLU A 81 -4.02 -13.27 18.86
N LYS A 82 -3.76 -11.96 18.83
CA LYS A 82 -4.44 -10.96 19.64
C LYS A 82 -5.18 -9.95 18.76
N SER A 83 -6.10 -9.24 19.37
CA SER A 83 -6.84 -8.17 18.70
C SER A 83 -7.07 -6.98 19.63
N TYR A 84 -7.07 -5.80 19.01
CA TYR A 84 -7.46 -4.56 19.67
C TYR A 84 -8.98 -4.44 19.74
N GLY A 85 -9.46 -3.83 20.83
CA GLY A 85 -10.87 -3.52 21.01
C GLY A 85 -11.34 -2.34 20.15
N ASN A 86 -12.52 -1.82 20.50
CA ASN A 86 -13.21 -0.75 19.76
C ASN A 86 -12.66 0.67 20.00
N THR A 87 -11.64 0.82 20.82
CA THR A 87 -10.93 2.09 21.08
C THR A 87 -9.47 1.95 20.70
N LEU A 88 -8.87 3.02 20.16
CA LEU A 88 -7.46 3.04 19.85
C LEU A 88 -6.63 2.80 21.11
N SER A 89 -5.79 1.78 21.08
CA SER A 89 -5.04 1.33 22.24
C SER A 89 -3.67 0.75 21.87
N LEU A 90 -2.77 0.70 22.85
CA LEU A 90 -1.44 0.11 22.74
C LEU A 90 -1.49 -1.42 22.82
N PRO A 91 -0.42 -2.17 22.43
CA PRO A 91 -0.39 -3.64 22.41
C PRO A 91 -0.67 -4.30 23.77
N ASN A 92 -0.29 -3.66 24.87
CA ASN A 92 -0.57 -4.16 26.21
C ASN A 92 -2.08 -4.22 26.58
N LYS A 93 -2.93 -3.62 25.77
CA LYS A 93 -4.40 -3.68 25.89
C LYS A 93 -5.03 -4.63 24.87
N ALA A 94 -4.25 -5.15 23.91
CA ALA A 94 -4.74 -6.20 23.03
C ALA A 94 -5.02 -7.47 23.82
N LYS A 95 -6.13 -8.14 23.50
CA LYS A 95 -6.58 -9.37 24.16
C LYS A 95 -6.46 -10.53 23.18
N ASP A 96 -6.41 -11.74 23.73
CA ASP A 96 -6.50 -12.94 22.91
C ASP A 96 -7.71 -12.82 21.99
N GLY A 97 -7.42 -12.87 20.70
CA GLY A 97 -8.45 -12.74 19.68
C GLY A 97 -9.33 -13.99 19.62
N PRO A 98 -10.59 -13.86 19.16
CA PRO A 98 -11.43 -15.02 18.92
C PRO A 98 -10.88 -15.91 17.78
N THR A 99 -9.90 -15.43 17.07
CA THR A 99 -9.32 -16.12 15.92
C THR A 99 -7.82 -15.90 15.88
N HIS A 100 -7.04 -16.97 15.81
CA HIS A 100 -5.63 -16.91 15.45
C HIS A 100 -5.51 -16.95 13.93
N THR A 101 -4.71 -16.08 13.35
CA THR A 101 -4.57 -15.96 11.90
C THR A 101 -3.11 -15.92 11.50
N TYR A 102 -2.77 -16.74 10.50
CA TYR A 102 -1.50 -16.67 9.79
C TYR A 102 -1.80 -16.40 8.32
N ALA A 103 -1.01 -15.54 7.70
CA ALA A 103 -1.16 -15.28 6.29
C ALA A 103 0.19 -15.15 5.59
N VAL A 104 0.23 -15.57 4.34
CA VAL A 104 1.37 -15.40 3.45
C VAL A 104 0.84 -14.90 2.10
N SER A 105 1.36 -13.76 1.66
CA SER A 105 0.90 -13.08 0.45
C SER A 105 2.10 -12.64 -0.39
N PRO A 106 2.63 -13.52 -1.24
CA PRO A 106 3.55 -13.09 -2.29
C PRO A 106 2.81 -12.15 -3.25
N LEU A 107 3.36 -10.96 -3.41
CA LEU A 107 2.93 -9.92 -4.34
C LEU A 107 3.95 -9.80 -5.47
N MET A 108 3.51 -9.73 -6.70
CA MET A 108 4.34 -9.44 -7.85
C MET A 108 3.96 -8.09 -8.43
N THR A 109 4.94 -7.20 -8.56
CA THR A 109 4.76 -5.90 -9.23
C THR A 109 5.70 -5.82 -10.41
N VAL A 110 5.19 -5.36 -11.56
CA VAL A 110 5.97 -5.07 -12.76
C VAL A 110 5.72 -3.62 -13.11
N THR A 111 6.80 -2.81 -13.25
CA THR A 111 6.70 -1.38 -13.55
C THR A 111 7.61 -1.00 -14.71
N TYR A 112 7.19 -0.01 -15.49
CA TYR A 112 7.90 0.47 -16.67
C TYR A 112 7.90 1.99 -16.72
N GLY A 113 9.08 2.58 -16.88
CA GLY A 113 9.25 4.00 -17.12
C GLY A 113 8.80 4.36 -18.55
N LEU A 114 7.59 4.89 -18.68
CA LEU A 114 7.03 5.31 -19.97
C LEU A 114 7.75 6.57 -20.48
N THR A 115 7.94 7.51 -19.58
CA THR A 115 8.74 8.72 -19.78
C THR A 115 9.61 8.97 -18.54
N ASN A 116 10.39 10.05 -18.51
CA ASN A 116 11.13 10.45 -17.31
C ASN A 116 10.23 11.00 -16.19
N HIS A 117 8.93 11.15 -16.43
CA HIS A 117 7.95 11.70 -15.50
C HIS A 117 6.81 10.74 -15.19
N VAL A 118 6.61 9.71 -16.03
CA VAL A 118 5.47 8.78 -15.92
C VAL A 118 5.98 7.35 -15.87
N GLU A 119 5.52 6.63 -14.86
CA GLU A 119 5.71 5.19 -14.69
C GLU A 119 4.35 4.51 -14.72
N LEU A 120 4.26 3.39 -15.43
CA LEU A 120 3.11 2.50 -15.43
C LEU A 120 3.48 1.17 -14.79
N GLY A 121 2.52 0.54 -14.14
CA GLY A 121 2.76 -0.74 -13.51
C GLY A 121 1.51 -1.61 -13.41
N VAL A 122 1.77 -2.87 -13.12
CA VAL A 122 0.76 -3.88 -12.82
C VAL A 122 1.17 -4.64 -11.58
N ALA A 123 0.20 -5.05 -10.77
CA ALA A 123 0.45 -5.85 -9.58
C ALA A 123 -0.64 -6.90 -9.38
N THR A 124 -0.25 -8.05 -8.84
CA THR A 124 -1.17 -9.09 -8.37
C THR A 124 -0.52 -9.87 -7.25
N SER A 125 -1.32 -10.57 -6.45
CA SER A 125 -0.84 -11.38 -5.34
C SER A 125 -1.44 -12.78 -5.37
N LEU A 126 -0.75 -13.72 -4.72
CA LEU A 126 -1.31 -15.01 -4.29
C LEU A 126 -1.44 -14.94 -2.78
N ASN A 127 -2.63 -15.19 -2.26
CA ASN A 127 -2.91 -15.07 -0.83
C ASN A 127 -3.23 -16.44 -0.24
N SER A 128 -2.59 -16.78 0.85
CA SER A 128 -2.89 -17.96 1.65
C SER A 128 -3.13 -17.56 3.08
N PHE A 129 -4.28 -17.93 3.61
CA PHE A 129 -4.69 -17.65 4.98
C PHE A 129 -4.96 -18.94 5.73
N TRP A 130 -4.48 -19.02 6.95
CA TRP A 130 -4.80 -20.05 7.92
C TRP A 130 -5.45 -19.38 9.12
N SER A 131 -6.63 -19.82 9.50
CA SER A 131 -7.32 -19.28 10.66
C SER A 131 -7.84 -20.41 11.56
N LYS A 132 -7.81 -20.17 12.87
CA LYS A 132 -8.31 -21.06 13.88
C LYS A 132 -9.25 -20.28 14.80
N ASP A 133 -10.50 -20.71 14.91
CA ASP A 133 -11.44 -20.16 15.86
C ASP A 133 -11.08 -20.67 17.28
N THR A 134 -10.73 -19.75 18.17
CA THR A 134 -10.42 -20.06 19.58
C THR A 134 -11.59 -19.88 20.51
N ALA A 135 -12.66 -19.21 20.04
CA ALA A 135 -13.87 -18.91 20.82
C ALA A 135 -14.97 -19.98 20.72
N SER A 136 -14.74 -21.05 19.96
CA SER A 136 -15.73 -22.12 19.80
C SER A 136 -16.08 -22.76 21.15
N ALA A 137 -17.36 -23.05 21.34
CA ALA A 137 -17.97 -23.48 22.61
C ALA A 137 -17.42 -24.78 23.23
N ASN A 138 -16.51 -25.45 22.58
CA ASN A 138 -15.73 -26.54 23.15
C ASN A 138 -14.46 -26.00 23.83
N ALA A 139 -14.66 -25.23 24.90
CA ALA A 139 -13.62 -24.64 25.71
C ALA A 139 -12.48 -25.64 25.97
N GLY A 140 -11.31 -25.34 25.45
CA GLY A 140 -10.07 -26.09 25.65
C GLY A 140 -9.44 -26.76 24.43
N LYS A 141 -10.11 -26.90 23.29
CA LYS A 141 -9.54 -27.54 22.09
C LYS A 141 -9.45 -26.62 20.87
N GLY A 142 -10.13 -25.46 20.87
CA GLY A 142 -10.24 -24.60 19.70
C GLY A 142 -10.88 -25.33 18.50
N GLY A 143 -11.41 -24.57 17.55
CA GLY A 143 -11.89 -25.11 16.28
C GLY A 143 -10.74 -25.68 15.41
N PRO A 144 -11.05 -26.41 14.34
CA PRO A 144 -10.04 -26.82 13.39
C PRO A 144 -9.42 -25.62 12.68
N TRP A 145 -8.22 -25.78 12.14
CA TRP A 145 -7.63 -24.83 11.22
C TRP A 145 -8.41 -24.83 9.91
N THR A 146 -8.78 -23.67 9.45
CA THR A 146 -9.33 -23.44 8.10
C THR A 146 -8.28 -22.77 7.24
N THR A 147 -8.20 -23.17 5.98
CA THR A 147 -7.25 -22.61 5.02
C THR A 147 -8.02 -22.07 3.83
N ASN A 148 -7.64 -20.85 3.39
CA ASN A 148 -8.13 -20.27 2.16
C ASN A 148 -6.93 -19.78 1.34
N THR A 149 -6.86 -20.20 0.06
CA THR A 149 -5.79 -19.81 -0.86
C THR A 149 -6.40 -19.40 -2.19
N GLY A 150 -5.94 -18.29 -2.73
CA GLY A 150 -6.42 -17.77 -4.01
C GLY A 150 -5.60 -16.62 -4.54
N MET A 151 -5.83 -16.31 -5.82
CA MET A 151 -5.27 -15.10 -6.43
C MET A 151 -5.93 -13.86 -5.80
N GLY A 152 -5.11 -12.85 -5.54
CA GLY A 152 -5.59 -11.52 -5.20
C GLY A 152 -6.07 -10.75 -6.42
N ASP A 153 -6.58 -9.56 -6.17
CA ASP A 153 -7.04 -8.68 -7.23
C ASP A 153 -5.87 -8.16 -8.07
N PHE A 154 -6.12 -8.01 -9.36
CA PHE A 154 -5.17 -7.40 -10.29
C PHE A 154 -5.25 -5.88 -10.19
N SER A 155 -4.11 -5.21 -10.19
CA SER A 155 -4.02 -3.75 -10.06
C SER A 155 -3.25 -3.15 -11.23
N LEU A 156 -3.75 -2.00 -11.69
CA LEU A 156 -3.05 -1.09 -12.58
C LEU A 156 -2.53 0.09 -11.79
N VAL A 157 -1.28 0.47 -11.99
CA VAL A 157 -0.62 1.55 -11.25
C VAL A 157 -0.09 2.58 -12.24
N MET A 158 -0.27 3.85 -11.91
CA MET A 158 0.37 4.97 -12.59
C MET A 158 1.02 5.88 -11.55
N LYS A 159 2.24 6.34 -11.85
CA LYS A 159 2.91 7.39 -11.10
C LYS A 159 3.27 8.54 -12.03
N TYR A 160 3.07 9.74 -11.55
CA TYR A 160 3.46 10.97 -12.22
C TYR A 160 4.25 11.85 -11.26
N ARG A 161 5.45 12.27 -11.66
CA ARG A 161 6.34 13.10 -10.84
C ARG A 161 6.40 14.54 -11.35
N PRO A 162 5.53 15.43 -10.85
CA PRO A 162 5.52 16.84 -11.24
C PRO A 162 6.69 17.64 -10.67
N VAL A 163 7.28 17.21 -9.55
CA VAL A 163 8.36 17.95 -8.87
C VAL A 163 9.52 17.02 -8.59
N VAL A 164 10.68 17.40 -9.05
CA VAL A 164 11.96 16.73 -8.75
C VAL A 164 12.70 17.51 -7.66
N GLN A 165 13.35 16.79 -6.75
CA GLN A 165 14.19 17.41 -5.72
C GLN A 165 15.25 18.31 -6.38
N ASP A 166 15.38 19.51 -5.84
CA ASP A 166 16.56 20.32 -6.08
C ASP A 166 17.62 20.00 -5.00
N PRO A 167 18.82 19.51 -5.40
CA PRO A 167 19.88 19.19 -4.45
C PRO A 167 20.36 20.38 -3.62
N ASP A 168 20.29 21.58 -4.18
CA ASP A 168 20.84 22.81 -3.56
C ASP A 168 19.78 23.57 -2.76
N SER A 169 18.58 23.04 -2.64
CA SER A 169 17.48 23.67 -1.90
C SER A 169 16.77 22.71 -0.97
N ALA A 170 15.84 23.22 -0.16
CA ALA A 170 14.98 22.38 0.68
C ALA A 170 13.87 21.64 -0.10
N ARG A 171 13.66 21.93 -1.40
CA ARG A 171 12.61 21.34 -2.23
C ARG A 171 12.76 19.82 -2.32
N PRO A 172 11.76 19.02 -1.89
CA PRO A 172 11.75 17.57 -2.10
C PRO A 172 11.21 17.21 -3.49
N SER A 173 11.34 15.95 -3.87
CA SER A 173 10.53 15.37 -4.96
C SER A 173 9.12 15.10 -4.49
N PHE A 174 8.13 15.31 -5.38
CA PHE A 174 6.74 14.88 -5.18
C PHE A 174 6.31 13.99 -6.34
N THR A 175 5.54 12.97 -6.01
CA THR A 175 4.97 12.04 -7.00
C THR A 175 3.51 11.78 -6.69
N LEU A 176 2.66 11.94 -7.69
CA LEU A 176 1.27 11.52 -7.66
C LEU A 176 1.19 10.02 -7.96
N TYR A 177 0.46 9.30 -7.17
CA TYR A 177 0.25 7.86 -7.29
C TYR A 177 -1.22 7.59 -7.55
N GLN A 178 -1.50 6.76 -8.54
CA GLN A 178 -2.85 6.31 -8.86
C GLN A 178 -2.84 4.80 -9.03
N GLN A 179 -3.85 4.12 -8.49
CA GLN A 179 -4.03 2.69 -8.65
C GLN A 179 -5.50 2.38 -8.87
N ILE A 180 -5.76 1.50 -9.83
CA ILE A 180 -7.06 0.87 -10.04
C ILE A 180 -6.93 -0.59 -9.68
N VAL A 181 -7.71 -1.04 -8.72
CA VAL A 181 -7.81 -2.45 -8.33
C VAL A 181 -9.01 -3.05 -9.02
N LEU A 182 -8.80 -4.06 -9.84
CA LEU A 182 -9.85 -4.74 -10.60
C LEU A 182 -10.39 -5.92 -9.81
N PRO A 183 -11.70 -6.18 -9.81
CA PRO A 183 -12.32 -7.26 -9.05
C PRO A 183 -12.08 -8.62 -9.73
N THR A 184 -10.85 -9.08 -9.74
CA THR A 184 -10.44 -10.34 -10.39
C THR A 184 -10.38 -11.53 -9.43
N SER A 185 -10.37 -11.26 -8.13
CA SER A 185 -10.45 -12.28 -7.08
C SER A 185 -11.89 -12.48 -6.59
N ARG A 186 -12.12 -13.64 -5.95
CA ARG A 186 -13.37 -13.85 -5.22
C ARG A 186 -13.26 -13.23 -3.83
N TRP A 187 -14.37 -12.71 -3.33
CA TRP A 187 -14.42 -12.23 -1.96
C TRP A 187 -14.33 -13.42 -0.97
N THR A 188 -13.29 -13.41 -0.14
CA THR A 188 -13.03 -14.48 0.84
C THR A 188 -13.96 -14.46 2.06
N GLY A 189 -14.90 -13.52 2.14
CA GLY A 189 -15.84 -13.39 3.26
C GLY A 189 -17.19 -14.09 3.07
N THR A 190 -17.44 -14.69 1.90
CA THR A 190 -18.77 -15.23 1.56
C THR A 190 -18.94 -16.71 1.82
N GLU A 191 -17.89 -17.48 1.98
CA GLU A 191 -18.03 -18.82 2.52
C GLU A 191 -18.46 -18.69 3.99
N ARG A 192 -19.77 -18.61 4.21
CA ARG A 192 -20.36 -18.65 5.55
C ARG A 192 -19.91 -19.93 6.24
N PRO A 193 -19.06 -19.89 7.27
CA PRO A 193 -19.06 -20.95 8.23
C PRO A 193 -20.46 -20.99 8.86
N PRO A 194 -21.06 -22.15 9.08
CA PRO A 194 -22.32 -22.25 9.79
C PRO A 194 -22.20 -21.50 11.13
N GLY A 195 -22.90 -20.38 11.29
CA GLY A 195 -22.95 -19.66 12.55
C GLY A 195 -22.29 -18.29 12.64
N GLY A 196 -21.72 -17.70 11.58
CA GLY A 196 -21.26 -16.32 11.66
C GLY A 196 -20.13 -15.93 10.70
N PHE A 197 -20.13 -14.68 10.36
CA PHE A 197 -19.03 -14.05 9.62
C PHE A 197 -17.83 -13.89 10.54
N ALA A 198 -16.76 -14.60 10.29
CA ALA A 198 -15.44 -14.20 10.75
C ALA A 198 -14.74 -13.56 9.55
N PRO A 199 -14.58 -12.23 9.49
CA PRO A 199 -13.73 -11.64 8.48
C PRO A 199 -12.31 -12.12 8.75
N LEU A 200 -11.76 -12.86 7.82
CA LEU A 200 -10.35 -13.22 7.81
C LEU A 200 -9.53 -11.92 7.83
N GLY A 201 -8.48 -11.90 8.64
CA GLY A 201 -7.60 -10.74 8.77
C GLY A 201 -7.16 -10.22 7.40
N ARG A 202 -7.31 -8.93 7.18
CA ARG A 202 -6.92 -8.30 5.92
C ARG A 202 -5.45 -8.01 5.88
N LEU A 203 -4.88 -8.38 4.78
CA LEU A 203 -3.61 -7.79 4.35
C LEU A 203 -3.88 -6.44 3.68
N PRO A 204 -3.07 -5.39 3.97
CA PRO A 204 -3.33 -4.03 3.48
C PRO A 204 -3.39 -3.88 1.96
N ALA A 205 -2.84 -4.85 1.22
CA ALA A 205 -2.64 -4.75 -0.23
C ALA A 205 -3.67 -5.51 -1.07
N THR A 206 -4.58 -6.28 -0.48
CA THR A 206 -5.50 -7.10 -1.25
C THR A 206 -6.95 -6.68 -1.08
N ARG A 207 -7.57 -6.37 -2.19
CA ARG A 207 -9.01 -6.23 -2.31
C ARG A 207 -9.60 -7.58 -2.68
N PHE A 208 -10.80 -7.83 -2.24
CA PHE A 208 -11.46 -9.13 -2.39
C PHE A 208 -12.68 -8.99 -3.31
N GLY A 209 -12.41 -8.94 -4.64
CA GLY A 209 -13.47 -8.92 -5.64
C GLY A 209 -14.22 -7.60 -5.76
N GLU A 210 -13.61 -6.47 -5.39
CA GLU A 210 -14.22 -5.15 -5.49
C GLU A 210 -13.34 -4.18 -6.27
N LEU A 211 -14.00 -3.31 -7.04
CA LEU A 211 -13.33 -2.23 -7.75
C LEU A 211 -12.84 -1.18 -6.74
N GLY A 212 -11.55 -0.90 -6.77
CA GLY A 212 -10.92 0.10 -5.91
C GLY A 212 -10.17 1.15 -6.69
N PHE A 213 -10.21 2.39 -6.22
CA PHE A 213 -9.44 3.51 -6.78
C PHE A 213 -8.60 4.12 -5.67
N THR A 214 -7.29 4.16 -5.86
CA THR A 214 -6.37 4.78 -4.91
C THR A 214 -5.74 6.01 -5.54
N GLU A 215 -5.82 7.11 -4.82
CA GLU A 215 -5.08 8.33 -5.10
C GLU A 215 -4.05 8.55 -3.99
N GLY A 216 -2.84 8.93 -4.35
CA GLY A 216 -1.77 9.17 -3.38
C GLY A 216 -0.87 10.32 -3.76
N LEU A 217 -0.35 10.97 -2.74
CA LEU A 217 0.72 11.95 -2.86
C LEU A 217 1.91 11.45 -2.05
N THR A 218 3.05 11.30 -2.70
CA THR A 218 4.29 10.87 -2.05
C THR A 218 5.36 11.94 -2.18
N PHE A 219 6.28 11.99 -1.22
CA PHE A 219 7.42 12.89 -1.25
C PHE A 219 8.71 12.15 -0.87
N ARG A 220 9.85 12.68 -1.34
CA ARG A 220 11.19 12.22 -0.97
C ARG A 220 12.16 13.39 -0.89
N LYS A 221 13.03 13.36 0.13
CA LYS A 221 14.19 14.23 0.25
C LYS A 221 15.43 13.41 0.57
N ASN A 222 16.42 13.52 -0.29
CA ASN A 222 17.76 12.94 -0.10
C ASN A 222 18.65 13.97 0.58
N LEU A 223 19.27 13.61 1.71
CA LEU A 223 20.14 14.42 2.54
C LEU A 223 21.29 13.55 3.04
N ASN A 224 22.34 13.36 2.22
CA ASN A 224 23.46 12.46 2.55
C ASN A 224 23.90 12.59 4.03
N PRO A 225 23.95 11.48 4.81
CA PRO A 225 23.70 10.06 4.45
C PRO A 225 22.24 9.61 4.69
N PHE A 226 21.29 10.50 4.78
CA PHE A 226 19.90 10.20 5.13
C PHE A 226 18.96 10.40 3.95
N ARG A 227 17.88 9.61 3.93
CA ARG A 227 16.77 9.80 3.02
C ARG A 227 15.45 9.76 3.79
N PHE A 228 14.61 10.75 3.52
CA PHE A 228 13.26 10.83 4.08
C PHE A 228 12.25 10.63 2.97
N SER A 229 11.28 9.78 3.19
CA SER A 229 10.18 9.56 2.27
C SER A 229 8.87 9.52 3.03
N GLY A 230 7.78 9.85 2.36
CA GLY A 230 6.46 9.71 2.95
C GLY A 230 5.39 9.67 1.88
N GLY A 231 4.19 9.24 2.28
CA GLY A 231 3.04 9.17 1.39
C GLY A 231 1.73 9.19 2.16
N LEU A 232 0.74 9.83 1.56
CA LEU A 232 -0.66 9.80 1.97
C LEU A 232 -1.45 9.21 0.82
N TYR A 233 -2.25 8.18 1.11
CA TYR A 233 -3.06 7.47 0.12
C TYR A 233 -4.50 7.39 0.61
N TYR A 234 -5.42 7.68 -0.27
CA TYR A 234 -6.84 7.43 -0.07
C TYR A 234 -7.31 6.40 -1.09
N THR A 235 -7.98 5.37 -0.62
CA THR A 235 -8.59 4.37 -1.48
C THR A 235 -10.09 4.42 -1.32
N TYR A 236 -10.77 4.74 -2.40
CA TYR A 236 -12.21 4.57 -2.54
C TYR A 236 -12.49 3.11 -2.93
N SER A 237 -13.41 2.48 -2.20
CA SER A 237 -13.91 1.13 -2.51
C SER A 237 -15.30 1.24 -3.12
N ALA A 238 -15.44 0.88 -4.38
CA ALA A 238 -16.76 0.85 -4.99
C ALA A 238 -17.59 -0.28 -4.36
N PRO A 239 -18.87 -0.04 -4.05
CA PRO A 239 -19.76 -1.12 -3.65
C PRO A 239 -19.82 -2.22 -4.71
N GLY A 240 -19.75 -3.47 -4.26
CA GLY A 240 -19.83 -4.65 -5.10
C GLY A 240 -21.00 -5.53 -4.73
N SER A 241 -21.04 -6.72 -5.31
CA SER A 241 -21.98 -7.77 -4.90
C SER A 241 -21.30 -9.12 -4.98
N ASP A 242 -21.57 -9.97 -4.01
CA ASP A 242 -21.10 -11.33 -3.98
C ASP A 242 -22.16 -12.27 -3.42
N ALA A 243 -22.36 -13.42 -4.08
CA ALA A 243 -23.41 -14.39 -3.75
C ALA A 243 -24.80 -13.75 -3.56
N GLY A 244 -25.12 -12.69 -4.31
CA GLY A 244 -26.40 -11.97 -4.22
C GLY A 244 -26.49 -10.95 -3.07
N LEU A 245 -25.43 -10.76 -2.29
CA LEU A 245 -25.37 -9.75 -1.23
C LEU A 245 -24.64 -8.51 -1.73
N SER A 246 -25.16 -7.33 -1.41
CA SER A 246 -24.42 -6.07 -1.60
C SER A 246 -23.24 -6.01 -0.64
N THR A 247 -22.05 -5.70 -1.16
CA THR A 247 -20.80 -5.71 -0.39
C THR A 247 -20.12 -4.34 -0.44
N TYR A 248 -19.45 -3.98 0.67
CA TYR A 248 -18.64 -2.77 0.76
C TYR A 248 -17.49 -3.00 1.73
N VAL A 249 -16.26 -2.92 1.23
CA VAL A 249 -15.06 -3.17 2.04
C VAL A 249 -14.52 -1.95 2.78
N GLY A 250 -15.17 -0.82 2.66
CA GLY A 250 -14.76 0.41 3.32
C GLY A 250 -13.63 1.15 2.61
N ASP A 251 -13.74 2.47 2.58
CA ASP A 251 -12.68 3.33 2.12
C ASP A 251 -11.51 3.28 3.10
N THR A 252 -10.30 3.49 2.59
CA THR A 252 -9.08 3.40 3.39
C THR A 252 -8.23 4.64 3.23
N ILE A 253 -7.78 5.20 4.35
CA ILE A 253 -6.71 6.20 4.41
C ILE A 253 -5.47 5.51 4.93
N ASN A 254 -4.35 5.70 4.22
CA ASN A 254 -3.07 5.11 4.55
C ASN A 254 -2.00 6.19 4.54
N THR A 255 -1.29 6.35 5.66
CA THR A 255 -0.17 7.27 5.79
C THR A 255 1.08 6.47 6.08
N ARG A 256 2.18 6.79 5.42
CA ARG A 256 3.48 6.14 5.60
C ARG A 256 4.57 7.17 5.64
N LEU A 257 5.53 6.99 6.56
CA LEU A 257 6.71 7.81 6.68
C LEU A 257 7.91 6.89 6.81
N THR A 258 9.01 7.20 6.15
CA THR A 258 10.24 6.42 6.20
C THR A 258 11.44 7.29 6.42
N PHE A 259 12.30 6.85 7.31
CA PHE A 259 13.65 7.34 7.51
C PHE A 259 14.62 6.23 7.09
N GLU A 260 15.57 6.56 6.21
CA GLU A 260 16.63 5.66 5.75
C GLU A 260 17.99 6.27 6.10
N HIS A 261 18.88 5.44 6.65
CA HIS A 261 20.28 5.81 6.95
C HIS A 261 21.20 4.89 6.16
N PHE A 262 21.91 5.47 5.18
CA PHE A 262 22.86 4.75 4.34
C PHE A 262 24.20 4.60 5.04
N LEU A 263 24.66 3.35 5.15
CA LEU A 263 25.94 2.98 5.74
C LEU A 263 27.02 2.78 4.66
N ASP A 264 26.60 2.36 3.46
CA ASP A 264 27.47 2.12 2.32
C ASP A 264 26.69 2.37 1.02
N ASP A 265 26.97 3.48 0.37
CA ASP A 265 26.29 3.88 -0.88
C ASP A 265 26.57 2.90 -2.02
N ASN A 266 27.80 2.34 -2.07
CA ASN A 266 28.20 1.44 -3.14
C ASN A 266 27.48 0.09 -3.03
N LYS A 267 27.15 -0.33 -1.83
CA LYS A 267 26.41 -1.56 -1.56
C LYS A 267 24.91 -1.31 -1.41
N GLY A 268 24.46 -0.05 -1.49
CA GLY A 268 23.07 0.32 -1.21
C GLY A 268 22.64 -0.17 0.19
N LEU A 269 23.59 -0.32 1.11
CA LEU A 269 23.33 -0.82 2.45
C LEU A 269 22.79 0.30 3.33
N ALA A 270 21.57 0.13 3.82
CA ALA A 270 20.95 1.10 4.72
C ALA A 270 20.00 0.44 5.73
N TYR A 271 19.81 1.11 6.86
CA TYR A 271 18.71 0.85 7.77
C TYR A 271 17.51 1.71 7.38
N ASN A 272 16.33 1.12 7.42
CA ASN A 272 15.06 1.79 7.23
C ASN A 272 14.24 1.70 8.52
N LEU A 273 13.55 2.79 8.83
CA LEU A 273 12.50 2.79 9.84
C LEU A 273 11.24 3.37 9.21
N GLU A 274 10.21 2.53 9.08
CA GLU A 274 8.94 2.95 8.49
C GLU A 274 7.86 3.04 9.57
N LEU A 275 7.08 4.13 9.53
CA LEU A 275 5.85 4.31 10.30
C LEU A 275 4.67 4.20 9.34
N VAL A 276 3.73 3.34 9.66
CA VAL A 276 2.54 3.08 8.85
C VAL A 276 1.30 3.29 9.67
N THR A 277 0.34 4.04 9.12
CA THR A 277 -1.01 4.13 9.67
C THR A 277 -2.02 3.76 8.59
N VAL A 278 -2.91 2.83 8.90
CA VAL A 278 -4.00 2.41 8.02
C VAL A 278 -5.31 2.53 8.76
N SER A 279 -6.21 3.36 8.25
CA SER A 279 -7.58 3.48 8.77
C SER A 279 -8.57 3.09 7.69
N THR A 280 -9.44 2.14 7.99
CA THR A 280 -10.44 1.61 7.04
C THR A 280 -11.83 1.81 7.61
N ALA A 281 -12.74 2.31 6.79
CA ALA A 281 -14.16 2.44 7.14
C ALA A 281 -14.80 1.05 7.35
N THR A 282 -15.95 1.02 8.02
CA THR A 282 -16.64 -0.23 8.37
C THR A 282 -17.03 -1.03 7.13
N TRP A 283 -16.75 -2.32 7.17
CA TRP A 283 -17.21 -3.27 6.16
C TRP A 283 -18.68 -3.57 6.30
N ARG A 284 -19.34 -3.75 5.18
CA ARG A 284 -20.76 -4.01 5.14
C ARG A 284 -21.10 -5.12 4.14
N ALA A 285 -22.05 -5.96 4.52
CA ALA A 285 -22.78 -6.83 3.62
C ALA A 285 -24.27 -6.59 3.84
N ASP A 286 -25.02 -6.36 2.78
CA ASP A 286 -26.44 -5.99 2.83
C ASP A 286 -26.74 -4.81 3.78
N GLY A 287 -25.82 -3.84 3.85
CA GLY A 287 -25.92 -2.69 4.75
C GLY A 287 -25.55 -2.96 6.20
N HIS A 288 -25.34 -4.22 6.61
CA HIS A 288 -24.95 -4.59 7.96
C HIS A 288 -23.44 -4.66 8.11
N ALA A 289 -22.90 -4.14 9.23
CA ALA A 289 -21.49 -4.27 9.57
C ALA A 289 -21.13 -5.74 9.79
N ILE A 290 -20.09 -6.23 9.09
CA ILE A 290 -19.69 -7.65 9.13
C ILE A 290 -18.52 -7.94 10.07
N ASN A 291 -17.73 -6.95 10.41
CA ASN A 291 -16.70 -7.10 11.43
C ASN A 291 -17.31 -6.86 12.81
N ARG A 292 -17.35 -7.87 13.63
CA ARG A 292 -17.95 -7.84 14.99
C ARG A 292 -17.50 -6.60 15.77
N GLY A 293 -18.45 -5.69 16.07
CA GLY A 293 -18.22 -4.51 16.91
C GLY A 293 -17.50 -3.34 16.25
N ALA A 294 -17.08 -3.44 15.01
CA ALA A 294 -16.41 -2.35 14.30
C ALA A 294 -17.42 -1.34 13.72
N ILE A 295 -18.23 -0.75 14.56
CA ILE A 295 -19.18 0.31 14.18
C ILE A 295 -18.40 1.51 13.59
N ASN A 296 -17.15 1.72 14.01
CA ASN A 296 -16.31 2.88 13.69
C ASN A 296 -15.14 2.56 12.73
N GLY A 297 -15.20 1.44 12.01
CA GLY A 297 -14.08 1.01 11.16
C GLY A 297 -12.92 0.43 11.96
N SER A 298 -11.75 0.35 11.33
CA SER A 298 -10.53 -0.16 11.95
C SER A 298 -9.35 0.79 11.73
N THR A 299 -8.44 0.84 12.69
CA THR A 299 -7.18 1.59 12.56
C THR A 299 -6.03 0.72 13.05
N VAL A 300 -4.93 0.74 12.32
CA VAL A 300 -3.65 0.10 12.68
C VAL A 300 -2.55 1.15 12.56
N ILE A 301 -1.69 1.19 13.57
CA ILE A 301 -0.44 1.95 13.55
C ILE A 301 0.68 0.92 13.74
N GLY A 302 1.66 0.94 12.85
CA GLY A 302 2.79 0.01 12.87
C GLY A 302 4.12 0.69 12.63
N ILE A 303 5.17 0.05 13.11
CA ILE A 303 6.56 0.45 12.92
C ILE A 303 7.30 -0.72 12.29
N GLU A 304 8.06 -0.45 11.23
CA GLU A 304 8.86 -1.45 10.52
C GLU A 304 10.34 -1.07 10.50
N PRO A 305 11.18 -1.66 11.34
CA PRO A 305 12.61 -1.70 11.11
C PRO A 305 12.92 -2.64 9.94
N ALA A 306 13.79 -2.18 9.03
CA ALA A 306 14.22 -2.96 7.88
C ALA A 306 15.67 -2.69 7.53
N ILE A 307 16.27 -3.61 6.78
CA ILE A 307 17.60 -3.48 6.18
C ILE A 307 17.45 -3.68 4.69
N GLN A 308 18.09 -2.81 3.92
CA GLN A 308 18.16 -2.92 2.47
C GLN A 308 19.60 -3.03 1.99
N PHE A 309 19.80 -3.66 0.83
CA PHE A 309 21.11 -3.88 0.25
C PHE A 309 21.00 -4.12 -1.25
N ARG A 310 22.12 -3.89 -1.94
CA ARG A 310 22.29 -4.13 -3.36
C ARG A 310 23.16 -5.34 -3.60
N PHE A 311 22.61 -6.34 -4.28
CA PHE A 311 23.34 -7.57 -4.65
C PHE A 311 24.21 -7.37 -5.90
N THR A 312 23.64 -6.69 -6.91
CA THR A 312 24.29 -6.39 -8.20
C THR A 312 23.90 -5.00 -8.68
N GLU A 313 24.42 -4.56 -9.81
CA GLU A 313 24.03 -3.30 -10.43
C GLU A 313 22.55 -3.22 -10.86
N SER A 314 21.88 -4.38 -10.94
CA SER A 314 20.48 -4.48 -11.36
C SER A 314 19.58 -5.20 -10.36
N LEU A 315 20.11 -5.64 -9.22
CA LEU A 315 19.36 -6.41 -8.24
C LEU A 315 19.56 -5.82 -6.84
N VAL A 316 18.46 -5.39 -6.25
CA VAL A 316 18.40 -4.89 -4.87
C VAL A 316 17.40 -5.70 -4.07
N GLY A 317 17.49 -5.65 -2.74
CA GLY A 317 16.54 -6.28 -1.87
C GLY A 317 16.49 -5.65 -0.50
N ALA A 318 15.43 -5.97 0.24
CA ALA A 318 15.26 -5.56 1.62
C ALA A 318 14.49 -6.62 2.41
N VAL A 319 14.73 -6.64 3.71
CA VAL A 319 14.00 -7.45 4.67
C VAL A 319 13.64 -6.59 5.87
N GLY A 320 12.41 -6.74 6.34
CA GLY A 320 11.89 -6.00 7.49
C GLY A 320 10.84 -6.79 8.26
N VAL A 321 10.46 -6.25 9.40
CA VAL A 321 9.37 -6.78 10.21
C VAL A 321 8.53 -5.62 10.69
N LEU A 322 7.27 -5.56 10.23
CA LEU A 322 6.31 -4.57 10.73
C LEU A 322 5.67 -5.11 12.02
N PHE A 323 5.71 -4.30 13.07
CA PHE A 323 5.03 -4.55 14.33
C PHE A 323 3.87 -3.57 14.48
N THR A 324 2.70 -4.06 14.86
CA THR A 324 1.62 -3.17 15.29
C THR A 324 1.96 -2.58 16.66
N VAL A 325 1.89 -1.25 16.77
CA VAL A 325 2.19 -0.52 18.01
C VAL A 325 0.97 0.14 18.60
N ALA A 326 -0.11 0.26 17.85
CA ALA A 326 -1.44 0.63 18.32
C ALA A 326 -2.50 0.17 17.31
N GLY A 327 -3.72 -0.04 17.82
CA GLY A 327 -4.82 -0.44 16.97
C GLY A 327 -6.20 -0.20 17.57
N GLN A 328 -7.20 -0.25 16.70
CA GLN A 328 -8.61 -0.20 17.00
C GLN A 328 -9.34 -1.15 16.06
N ASN A 329 -10.18 -2.06 16.58
CA ASN A 329 -10.92 -3.05 15.78
C ASN A 329 -10.02 -3.79 14.76
N ALA A 330 -8.80 -4.10 15.13
CA ALA A 330 -7.77 -4.65 14.26
C ALA A 330 -6.99 -5.76 14.97
N ALA A 331 -6.30 -6.57 14.20
CA ALA A 331 -5.37 -7.54 14.72
C ALA A 331 -4.14 -6.87 15.32
N ASP A 332 -3.67 -7.36 16.46
CA ASP A 332 -2.32 -7.13 16.96
C ASP A 332 -1.44 -8.19 16.31
N ALA A 333 -0.58 -7.75 15.38
CA ALA A 333 0.11 -8.67 14.49
C ALA A 333 1.57 -8.27 14.26
N ILE A 334 2.34 -9.28 13.88
CA ILE A 334 3.72 -9.14 13.38
C ILE A 334 3.69 -9.51 11.91
N TYR A 335 4.35 -8.69 11.07
CA TYR A 335 4.38 -8.87 9.62
C TYR A 335 5.81 -8.95 9.11
N PRO A 336 6.42 -10.16 9.06
CA PRO A 336 7.69 -10.35 8.36
C PRO A 336 7.55 -10.08 6.87
N ASN A 337 8.46 -9.27 6.31
CA ASN A 337 8.42 -8.80 4.95
C ASN A 337 9.78 -9.01 4.27
N PHE A 338 9.73 -9.29 2.97
CA PHE A 338 10.92 -9.43 2.15
C PHE A 338 10.61 -8.96 0.73
N ALA A 339 11.50 -8.18 0.14
CA ALA A 339 11.41 -7.75 -1.25
C ALA A 339 12.72 -7.95 -1.98
N ILE A 340 12.61 -8.28 -3.26
CA ILE A 340 13.71 -8.22 -4.22
C ILE A 340 13.18 -7.40 -5.40
N GLN A 341 14.01 -6.52 -5.95
CA GLN A 341 13.65 -5.79 -7.15
C GLN A 341 14.74 -5.94 -8.20
N TRP A 342 14.33 -6.36 -9.38
CA TRP A 342 15.15 -6.52 -10.57
C TRP A 342 14.87 -5.41 -11.55
N TYR A 343 15.94 -4.88 -12.14
CA TYR A 343 15.87 -3.80 -13.11
C TYR A 343 16.48 -4.22 -14.44
N TRP A 344 15.81 -3.86 -15.54
CA TRP A 344 16.30 -4.03 -16.90
C TRP A 344 16.18 -2.73 -17.67
N SER A 345 17.19 -2.44 -18.50
CA SER A 345 17.20 -1.31 -19.41
C SER A 345 17.58 -1.79 -20.80
N LYS A 346 17.01 -1.18 -21.83
CA LYS A 346 17.36 -1.47 -23.23
C LYS A 346 18.85 -1.24 -23.53
N THR A 347 19.51 -0.37 -22.80
CA THR A 347 20.95 -0.05 -22.96
C THR A 347 21.85 -1.02 -22.21
N GLY A 348 21.30 -1.99 -21.49
CA GLY A 348 22.05 -2.89 -20.59
C GLY A 348 22.60 -2.21 -19.33
N LYS A 349 22.52 -0.88 -19.25
CA LYS A 349 22.89 -0.11 -18.04
C LYS A 349 21.64 0.26 -17.28
N VAL A 350 21.56 -0.17 -16.03
CA VAL A 350 20.54 0.33 -15.10
C VAL A 350 20.91 1.77 -14.77
N ILE A 351 20.03 2.70 -15.12
CA ILE A 351 20.21 4.10 -14.79
C ILE A 351 19.78 4.28 -13.34
N MET A 352 20.67 4.82 -12.51
CA MET A 352 20.31 5.16 -11.13
C MET A 352 19.16 6.18 -11.13
N ARG A 353 18.27 6.00 -10.20
CA ARG A 353 17.06 6.80 -10.06
C ARG A 353 17.33 8.25 -9.71
#